data_ece853a4089f0fc7bb80d40225121459
#
_entry.id   ece853a4089f0fc7bb80d40225121459
#
_cell.length_a   1.000
_cell.length_b   1.000
_cell.length_c   1.000
_cell.angle_alpha   90.00
_cell.angle_beta   90.00
_cell.angle_gamma   90.00
#
_symmetry.space_group_name_H-M   'P 1'
#
loop_
_entity.id
_entity.type
_entity.pdbx_description
1 polymer ?
#
loop_
_entity_poly.entity_id
_entity_poly.type
_entity_poly.pdbx_seq_one_letter_code
_entity_poly.pdbx_strand_id
1 'polypeptide(L)'
;MVGRAYLVPALAKGSEETVFISMIKTIFSGNGLVVFIGGLFLCGILAAVMSTADSQLLVCASSVSKDIYKNILKPDAKDKKVLLVTRMTVLVVAVLAALIAWNPDSSIMNLVSDAWAGLGSAFGPLVVCSLFWKRTNLPGAVAGIVSGGLFVIVWDYLPIVGGKTLYDTTGIYSLLIGFFLSLACIFVVSLLTKAPSQEILDEYQKVNEYTE
;
A
#
# COMPACT_ATOMS: atom_id res chain seq x y z
N MET A 1 20.60 13.63 2.68
CA MET A 1 21.75 14.50 2.43
C MET A 1 22.78 14.44 3.57
N VAL A 2 22.41 14.74 4.84
CA VAL A 2 23.34 14.73 6.01
C VAL A 2 24.07 13.40 6.17
N GLY A 3 23.37 12.27 6.13
CA GLY A 3 23.98 10.95 6.27
C GLY A 3 24.99 10.63 5.18
N ARG A 4 24.73 11.05 3.94
CA ARG A 4 25.69 10.88 2.83
C ARG A 4 26.94 11.73 3.04
N ALA A 5 26.78 12.97 3.49
CA ALA A 5 27.92 13.86 3.77
C ALA A 5 28.79 13.35 4.92
N TYR A 6 28.19 12.75 5.92
CA TYR A 6 28.87 12.25 7.11
C TYR A 6 29.54 10.88 6.91
N LEU A 7 28.95 10.00 6.09
CA LEU A 7 29.39 8.61 5.89
C LEU A 7 30.18 8.36 4.59
N VAL A 8 30.39 9.41 3.75
CA VAL A 8 31.23 9.27 2.55
C VAL A 8 32.71 9.28 2.97
N PRO A 9 33.53 8.28 2.58
CA PRO A 9 33.33 7.22 1.60
C PRO A 9 32.86 5.87 2.17
N ALA A 10 32.45 5.80 3.42
CA ALA A 10 32.19 4.54 4.14
C ALA A 10 30.88 3.83 3.74
N LEU A 11 29.98 4.51 3.02
CA LEU A 11 28.72 3.89 2.58
C LEU A 11 28.92 3.20 1.21
N ALA A 12 28.76 1.88 1.16
CA ALA A 12 28.79 1.14 -0.08
C ALA A 12 27.56 1.48 -0.96
N LYS A 13 27.72 1.42 -2.30
CA LYS A 13 26.57 1.54 -3.22
C LYS A 13 25.56 0.43 -2.90
N GLY A 14 24.28 0.78 -2.78
CA GLY A 14 23.21 -0.15 -2.44
C GLY A 14 22.88 -0.23 -0.94
N SER A 15 23.60 0.53 -0.08
CA SER A 15 23.33 0.57 1.36
C SER A 15 22.62 1.85 1.80
N GLU A 16 21.91 2.50 0.89
CA GLU A 16 21.20 3.75 1.17
C GLU A 16 20.12 3.56 2.25
N GLU A 17 19.48 2.40 2.29
CA GLU A 17 18.44 2.08 3.28
C GLU A 17 19.02 1.92 4.70
N THR A 18 20.31 1.60 4.84
CA THR A 18 20.97 1.41 6.13
C THR A 18 21.66 2.68 6.68
N VAL A 19 21.55 3.81 5.98
CA VAL A 19 22.22 5.08 6.35
C VAL A 19 21.98 5.46 7.81
N PHE A 20 20.72 5.38 8.26
CA PHE A 20 20.34 5.78 9.61
C PHE A 20 21.00 4.89 10.67
N ILE A 21 20.97 3.57 10.45
CA ILE A 21 21.62 2.59 11.33
C ILE A 21 23.13 2.80 11.37
N SER A 22 23.74 3.05 10.20
CA SER A 22 25.17 3.31 10.07
C SER A 22 25.58 4.60 10.78
N MET A 23 24.76 5.65 10.69
CA MET A 23 24.97 6.90 11.44
C MET A 23 24.91 6.66 12.95
N ILE A 24 23.90 5.93 13.44
CA ILE A 24 23.80 5.60 14.87
C ILE A 24 25.05 4.85 15.33
N LYS A 25 25.51 3.84 14.60
CA LYS A 25 26.72 3.09 14.91
C LYS A 25 27.96 3.98 14.97
N THR A 26 28.08 4.96 14.07
CA THR A 26 29.26 5.83 13.99
C THR A 26 29.23 6.91 15.07
N ILE A 27 28.08 7.56 15.28
CA ILE A 27 27.95 8.67 16.25
C ILE A 27 27.98 8.17 17.68
N PHE A 28 27.35 7.03 17.94
CA PHE A 28 27.22 6.45 19.28
C PHE A 28 28.24 5.31 19.54
N SER A 29 29.38 5.33 18.82
CA SER A 29 30.53 4.48 19.13
C SER A 29 31.38 5.13 20.24
N GLY A 30 31.58 4.47 21.35
CA GLY A 30 32.38 5.02 22.44
C GLY A 30 32.14 4.37 23.81
N ASN A 31 31.97 5.18 24.84
CA ASN A 31 31.76 4.73 26.21
C ASN A 31 30.37 4.09 26.37
N GLY A 32 30.21 3.19 27.37
CA GLY A 32 29.01 2.39 27.56
C GLY A 32 27.69 3.20 27.61
N LEU A 33 27.70 4.39 28.19
CA LEU A 33 26.52 5.28 28.24
C LEU A 33 26.13 5.78 26.84
N VAL A 34 27.10 6.12 26.00
CA VAL A 34 26.87 6.57 24.61
C VAL A 34 26.31 5.42 23.76
N VAL A 35 26.87 4.23 23.89
CA VAL A 35 26.40 3.01 23.22
C VAL A 35 24.97 2.67 23.66
N PHE A 36 24.66 2.84 24.96
CA PHE A 36 23.31 2.64 25.47
C PHE A 36 22.28 3.58 24.81
N ILE A 37 22.62 4.86 24.67
CA ILE A 37 21.78 5.84 23.96
C ILE A 37 21.59 5.43 22.48
N GLY A 38 22.65 4.98 21.81
CA GLY A 38 22.57 4.45 20.46
C GLY A 38 21.58 3.26 20.35
N GLY A 39 21.61 2.36 21.35
CA GLY A 39 20.66 1.26 21.48
C GLY A 39 19.20 1.74 21.62
N LEU A 40 18.94 2.80 22.37
CA LEU A 40 17.60 3.39 22.49
C LEU A 40 17.08 3.92 21.14
N PHE A 41 17.94 4.53 20.32
CA PHE A 41 17.54 4.96 18.97
C PHE A 41 17.18 3.76 18.07
N LEU A 42 17.95 2.66 18.14
CA LEU A 42 17.63 1.43 17.41
C LEU A 42 16.31 0.81 17.90
N CYS A 43 16.07 0.79 19.21
CA CYS A 43 14.77 0.37 19.76
C CYS A 43 13.62 1.26 19.27
N GLY A 44 13.84 2.57 19.13
CA GLY A 44 12.86 3.50 18.58
C GLY A 44 12.47 3.15 17.13
N ILE A 45 13.44 2.79 16.30
CA ILE A 45 13.17 2.31 14.92
C ILE A 45 12.30 1.05 14.95
N LEU A 46 12.71 0.06 15.76
CA LEU A 46 11.94 -1.19 15.87
C LEU A 46 10.52 -0.94 16.36
N ALA A 47 10.35 -0.07 17.36
CA ALA A 47 9.03 0.29 17.89
C ALA A 47 8.14 0.93 16.81
N ALA A 48 8.69 1.83 15.99
CA ALA A 48 7.96 2.47 14.89
C ALA A 48 7.52 1.45 13.83
N VAL A 49 8.42 0.54 13.44
CA VAL A 49 8.11 -0.53 12.46
C VAL A 49 7.05 -1.46 13.03
N MET A 50 7.18 -1.91 14.28
CA MET A 50 6.23 -2.81 14.92
C MET A 50 4.84 -2.19 15.04
N SER A 51 4.75 -0.91 15.41
CA SER A 51 3.47 -0.18 15.51
C SER A 51 2.73 -0.14 14.16
N THR A 52 3.45 0.11 13.07
CA THR A 52 2.87 0.15 11.73
C THR A 52 2.47 -1.25 11.25
N ALA A 53 3.34 -2.24 11.43
CA ALA A 53 3.08 -3.63 11.03
C ALA A 53 1.86 -4.21 11.76
N ASP A 54 1.75 -3.95 13.08
CA ASP A 54 0.62 -4.43 13.90
C ASP A 54 -0.71 -3.85 13.39
N SER A 55 -0.76 -2.56 13.12
CA SER A 55 -1.94 -1.90 12.58
C SER A 55 -2.35 -2.45 11.21
N GLN A 56 -1.41 -2.66 10.30
CA GLN A 56 -1.67 -3.21 8.97
C GLN A 56 -2.14 -4.67 9.04
N LEU A 57 -1.51 -5.49 9.88
CA LEU A 57 -1.93 -6.88 10.10
C LEU A 57 -3.34 -6.96 10.65
N LEU A 58 -3.68 -6.07 11.59
CA LEU A 58 -5.03 -6.02 12.17
C LEU A 58 -6.09 -5.64 11.13
N VAL A 59 -5.81 -4.66 10.27
CA VAL A 59 -6.73 -4.26 9.18
C VAL A 59 -6.92 -5.41 8.20
N CYS A 60 -5.84 -6.02 7.71
CA CYS A 60 -5.93 -7.19 6.80
C CYS A 60 -6.73 -8.33 7.43
N ALA A 61 -6.44 -8.67 8.69
CA ALA A 61 -7.12 -9.75 9.38
C ALA A 61 -8.60 -9.44 9.64
N SER A 62 -8.94 -8.18 9.93
CA SER A 62 -10.33 -7.74 10.10
C SER A 62 -11.10 -7.83 8.78
N SER A 63 -10.53 -7.37 7.67
CA SER A 63 -11.17 -7.46 6.35
C SER A 63 -11.44 -8.91 5.95
N VAL A 64 -10.48 -9.81 6.13
CA VAL A 64 -10.70 -11.23 5.82
C VAL A 64 -11.73 -11.87 6.75
N SER A 65 -11.66 -11.61 8.05
CA SER A 65 -12.51 -12.30 9.02
C SER A 65 -13.92 -11.72 9.11
N LYS A 66 -14.08 -10.40 8.99
CA LYS A 66 -15.39 -9.75 9.07
C LYS A 66 -16.02 -9.59 7.71
N ASP A 67 -15.32 -8.97 6.75
CA ASP A 67 -15.92 -8.61 5.48
C ASP A 67 -16.10 -9.82 4.58
N ILE A 68 -15.08 -10.70 4.49
CA ILE A 68 -15.18 -11.88 3.63
C ILE A 68 -15.84 -13.04 4.38
N TYR A 69 -15.29 -13.46 5.53
CA TYR A 69 -15.76 -14.68 6.18
C TYR A 69 -17.15 -14.51 6.82
N LYS A 70 -17.35 -13.46 7.65
CA LYS A 70 -18.62 -13.26 8.36
C LYS A 70 -19.71 -12.70 7.45
N ASN A 71 -19.41 -11.66 6.65
CA ASN A 71 -20.46 -11.00 5.88
C ASN A 71 -20.83 -11.73 4.58
N ILE A 72 -19.85 -12.39 3.93
CA ILE A 72 -20.09 -13.05 2.62
C ILE A 72 -20.27 -14.56 2.77
N LEU A 73 -19.33 -15.25 3.48
CA LEU A 73 -19.31 -16.71 3.48
C LEU A 73 -20.19 -17.34 4.56
N LYS A 74 -20.23 -16.80 5.77
CA LYS A 74 -20.97 -17.36 6.91
C LYS A 74 -21.54 -16.28 7.83
N PRO A 75 -22.69 -15.67 7.49
CA PRO A 75 -23.33 -14.62 8.29
C PRO A 75 -23.64 -15.06 9.74
N ASP A 76 -23.97 -16.34 9.95
CA ASP A 76 -24.31 -16.90 11.27
C ASP A 76 -23.08 -17.40 12.06
N ALA A 77 -21.86 -17.02 11.64
CA ALA A 77 -20.65 -17.47 12.30
C ALA A 77 -20.57 -16.93 13.74
N LYS A 78 -20.35 -17.84 14.70
CA LYS A 78 -20.11 -17.47 16.11
C LYS A 78 -18.81 -16.69 16.24
N ASP A 79 -18.75 -15.72 17.14
CA ASP A 79 -17.61 -14.84 17.35
C ASP A 79 -16.29 -15.60 17.62
N LYS A 80 -16.34 -16.76 18.28
CA LYS A 80 -15.16 -17.63 18.45
C LYS A 80 -14.56 -18.10 17.13
N LYS A 81 -15.39 -18.39 16.11
CA LYS A 81 -14.91 -18.78 14.78
C LYS A 81 -14.33 -17.59 14.01
N VAL A 82 -14.98 -16.43 14.12
CA VAL A 82 -14.46 -15.19 13.52
C VAL A 82 -13.09 -14.84 14.10
N LEU A 83 -12.94 -14.93 15.41
CA LEU A 83 -11.66 -14.71 16.09
C LEU A 83 -10.57 -15.72 15.65
N LEU A 84 -10.94 -16.99 15.45
CA LEU A 84 -10.01 -17.99 14.93
C LEU A 84 -9.54 -17.61 13.52
N VAL A 85 -10.45 -17.23 12.63
CA VAL A 85 -10.11 -16.78 11.26
C VAL A 85 -9.20 -15.57 11.32
N THR A 86 -9.48 -14.58 12.18
CA THR A 86 -8.61 -13.42 12.38
C THR A 86 -7.17 -13.82 12.73
N ARG A 87 -7.02 -14.71 13.74
CA ARG A 87 -5.69 -15.18 14.18
C ARG A 87 -4.96 -15.96 13.07
N MET A 88 -5.67 -16.83 12.36
CA MET A 88 -5.09 -17.57 11.24
C MET A 88 -4.66 -16.65 10.09
N THR A 89 -5.45 -15.62 9.80
CA THR A 89 -5.10 -14.62 8.79
C THR A 89 -3.83 -13.86 9.17
N VAL A 90 -3.72 -13.39 10.41
CA VAL A 90 -2.49 -12.74 10.91
C VAL A 90 -1.28 -13.65 10.71
N LEU A 91 -1.40 -14.92 11.11
CA LEU A 91 -0.31 -15.89 10.97
C LEU A 91 0.08 -16.13 9.51
N VAL A 92 -0.89 -16.31 8.63
CA VAL A 92 -0.64 -16.51 7.19
C VAL A 92 0.02 -15.29 6.58
N VAL A 93 -0.49 -14.08 6.85
CA VAL A 93 0.11 -12.84 6.33
C VAL A 93 1.52 -12.65 6.87
N ALA A 94 1.76 -12.91 8.15
CA ALA A 94 3.09 -12.81 8.75
C ALA A 94 4.09 -13.81 8.11
N VAL A 95 3.66 -15.04 7.86
CA VAL A 95 4.50 -16.05 7.18
C VAL A 95 4.81 -15.63 5.75
N LEU A 96 3.80 -15.15 4.99
CA LEU A 96 4.01 -14.65 3.63
C LEU A 96 4.98 -13.46 3.61
N ALA A 97 4.81 -12.51 4.53
CA ALA A 97 5.73 -11.37 4.67
C ALA A 97 7.16 -11.82 5.00
N ALA A 98 7.32 -12.81 5.89
CA ALA A 98 8.63 -13.37 6.23
C ALA A 98 9.28 -14.08 5.03
N LEU A 99 8.50 -14.78 4.21
CA LEU A 99 9.01 -15.43 2.99
C LEU A 99 9.48 -14.40 1.95
N ILE A 100 8.75 -13.30 1.79
CA ILE A 100 9.15 -12.19 0.90
C ILE A 100 10.43 -11.52 1.43
N ALA A 101 10.48 -11.28 2.73
CA ALA A 101 11.64 -10.66 3.39
C ALA A 101 12.89 -11.56 3.44
N TRP A 102 12.76 -12.84 3.10
CA TRP A 102 13.89 -13.78 3.07
C TRP A 102 14.89 -13.46 1.96
N ASN A 103 14.46 -12.76 0.91
CA ASN A 103 15.35 -12.35 -0.16
C ASN A 103 16.14 -11.10 0.26
N PRO A 104 17.48 -11.20 0.47
CA PRO A 104 18.30 -10.08 0.93
C PRO A 104 18.49 -9.00 -0.13
N ASP A 105 18.23 -9.30 -1.40
CA ASP A 105 18.37 -8.34 -2.52
C ASP A 105 17.10 -7.53 -2.76
N SER A 106 16.02 -7.79 -2.03
CA SER A 106 14.79 -7.02 -2.14
C SER A 106 14.95 -5.65 -1.48
N SER A 107 14.87 -4.58 -2.28
CA SER A 107 14.82 -3.22 -1.75
C SER A 107 13.47 -2.96 -1.09
N ILE A 108 13.49 -2.49 0.16
CA ILE A 108 12.29 -2.11 0.91
C ILE A 108 11.58 -0.95 0.17
N MET A 109 12.36 -0.01 -0.37
CA MET A 109 11.82 1.12 -1.12
C MET A 109 11.02 0.67 -2.36
N ASN A 110 11.53 -0.31 -3.09
CA ASN A 110 10.81 -0.85 -4.27
C ASN A 110 9.51 -1.53 -3.85
N LEU A 111 9.54 -2.40 -2.84
CA LEU A 111 8.34 -3.08 -2.32
C LEU A 111 7.27 -2.08 -1.86
N VAL A 112 7.67 -1.03 -1.16
CA VAL A 112 6.74 0.02 -0.69
C VAL A 112 6.20 0.82 -1.89
N SER A 113 7.07 1.17 -2.84
CA SER A 113 6.67 1.92 -4.04
C SER A 113 5.66 1.13 -4.87
N ASP A 114 5.88 -0.16 -5.09
CA ASP A 114 4.97 -1.02 -5.84
C ASP A 114 3.61 -1.17 -5.15
N ALA A 115 3.61 -1.34 -3.82
CA ALA A 115 2.37 -1.39 -3.04
C ALA A 115 1.59 -0.07 -3.13
N TRP A 116 2.27 1.07 -3.04
CA TRP A 116 1.66 2.39 -3.16
C TRP A 116 1.17 2.66 -4.58
N ALA A 117 1.92 2.22 -5.59
CA ALA A 117 1.47 2.31 -6.98
C ALA A 117 0.18 1.53 -7.20
N GLY A 118 0.11 0.28 -6.73
CA GLY A 118 -1.08 -0.55 -6.84
C GLY A 118 -2.29 0.04 -6.14
N LEU A 119 -2.16 0.41 -4.87
CA LEU A 119 -3.25 1.00 -4.09
C LEU A 119 -3.63 2.39 -4.61
N GLY A 120 -2.66 3.24 -4.90
CA GLY A 120 -2.89 4.60 -5.39
C GLY A 120 -3.58 4.63 -6.76
N SER A 121 -3.18 3.74 -7.68
CA SER A 121 -3.80 3.62 -9.00
C SER A 121 -5.21 3.01 -8.95
N ALA A 122 -5.44 2.06 -8.03
CA ALA A 122 -6.74 1.40 -7.91
C ALA A 122 -7.78 2.29 -7.20
N PHE A 123 -7.43 2.88 -6.06
CA PHE A 123 -8.39 3.57 -5.20
C PHE A 123 -8.35 5.09 -5.34
N GLY A 124 -7.20 5.70 -5.68
CA GLY A 124 -7.07 7.15 -5.80
C GLY A 124 -8.10 7.79 -6.75
N PRO A 125 -8.17 7.34 -8.01
CA PRO A 125 -9.15 7.85 -8.96
C PRO A 125 -10.60 7.65 -8.52
N LEU A 126 -10.90 6.50 -7.89
CA LEU A 126 -12.23 6.21 -7.39
C LEU A 126 -12.64 7.18 -6.30
N VAL A 127 -11.78 7.46 -5.32
CA VAL A 127 -12.05 8.43 -4.25
C VAL A 127 -12.30 9.81 -4.84
N VAL A 128 -11.44 10.26 -5.76
CA VAL A 128 -11.63 11.55 -6.44
C VAL A 128 -12.96 11.59 -7.19
N CYS A 129 -13.29 10.57 -7.99
CA CYS A 129 -14.55 10.54 -8.72
C CYS A 129 -15.75 10.46 -7.79
N SER A 130 -15.69 9.71 -6.70
CA SER A 130 -16.82 9.59 -5.76
C SER A 130 -17.13 10.88 -5.04
N LEU A 131 -16.12 11.73 -4.78
CA LEU A 131 -16.29 13.02 -4.11
C LEU A 131 -16.72 14.14 -5.06
N PHE A 132 -16.21 14.15 -6.29
CA PHE A 132 -16.40 15.29 -7.20
C PHE A 132 -17.30 15.01 -8.40
N TRP A 133 -17.69 13.74 -8.64
CA TRP A 133 -18.48 13.39 -9.81
C TRP A 133 -19.68 12.52 -9.48
N LYS A 134 -20.86 13.13 -9.41
CA LYS A 134 -22.14 12.49 -9.05
C LYS A 134 -22.59 11.33 -9.94
N ARG A 135 -21.95 11.13 -11.09
CA ARG A 135 -22.29 10.03 -12.03
C ARG A 135 -21.53 8.74 -11.75
N THR A 136 -20.58 8.73 -10.84
CA THR A 136 -19.83 7.53 -10.43
C THR A 136 -20.78 6.44 -9.97
N ASN A 137 -20.69 5.24 -10.56
CA ASN A 137 -21.54 4.09 -10.24
C ASN A 137 -20.69 2.85 -9.91
N LEU A 138 -21.33 1.81 -9.40
CA LEU A 138 -20.65 0.58 -9.00
C LEU A 138 -19.84 -0.08 -10.14
N PRO A 139 -20.38 -0.26 -11.36
CA PRO A 139 -19.60 -0.83 -12.47
C PRO A 139 -18.36 0.00 -12.82
N GLY A 140 -18.47 1.33 -12.80
CA GLY A 140 -17.34 2.23 -13.03
C GLY A 140 -16.29 2.12 -11.93
N ALA A 141 -16.72 2.06 -10.67
CA ALA A 141 -15.84 1.86 -9.52
C ALA A 141 -15.03 0.55 -9.64
N VAL A 142 -15.71 -0.55 -9.94
CA VAL A 142 -15.06 -1.86 -10.11
C VAL A 142 -14.09 -1.84 -11.29
N ALA A 143 -14.49 -1.25 -12.43
CA ALA A 143 -13.62 -1.13 -13.59
C ALA A 143 -12.35 -0.33 -13.30
N GLY A 144 -12.47 0.77 -12.54
CA GLY A 144 -11.33 1.58 -12.13
C GLY A 144 -10.37 0.84 -11.22
N ILE A 145 -10.88 0.20 -10.16
CA ILE A 145 -10.06 -0.57 -9.22
C ILE A 145 -9.30 -1.69 -9.96
N VAL A 146 -10.03 -2.47 -10.78
CA VAL A 146 -9.44 -3.61 -11.49
C VAL A 146 -8.42 -3.13 -12.53
N SER A 147 -8.74 -2.12 -13.34
CA SER A 147 -7.82 -1.62 -14.36
C SER A 147 -6.58 -0.98 -13.76
N GLY A 148 -6.73 -0.17 -12.70
CA GLY A 148 -5.60 0.47 -12.02
C GLY A 148 -4.65 -0.53 -11.37
N GLY A 149 -5.19 -1.51 -10.63
CA GLY A 149 -4.39 -2.55 -9.99
C GLY A 149 -3.70 -3.49 -10.97
N LEU A 150 -4.43 -3.98 -11.97
CA LEU A 150 -3.86 -4.86 -13.01
C LEU A 150 -2.80 -4.14 -13.84
N PHE A 151 -3.01 -2.87 -14.15
CA PHE A 151 -2.04 -2.09 -14.92
C PHE A 151 -0.68 -1.99 -14.23
N VAL A 152 -0.65 -1.76 -12.91
CA VAL A 152 0.60 -1.70 -12.15
C VAL A 152 1.33 -3.05 -12.20
N ILE A 153 0.61 -4.17 -12.05
CA ILE A 153 1.21 -5.50 -12.17
C ILE A 153 1.81 -5.72 -13.56
N VAL A 154 1.08 -5.33 -14.61
CA VAL A 154 1.56 -5.46 -15.99
C VAL A 154 2.78 -4.57 -16.25
N TRP A 155 2.76 -3.34 -15.75
CA TRP A 155 3.82 -2.36 -15.97
C TRP A 155 5.14 -2.74 -15.29
N ASP A 156 5.07 -3.16 -14.02
CA ASP A 156 6.25 -3.36 -13.19
C ASP A 156 6.82 -4.79 -13.27
N TYR A 157 5.98 -5.79 -13.59
CA TYR A 157 6.38 -7.20 -13.49
C TYR A 157 6.36 -7.97 -14.81
N LEU A 158 5.60 -7.54 -15.84
CA LEU A 158 5.55 -8.28 -17.10
C LEU A 158 6.64 -7.80 -18.08
N PRO A 159 7.52 -8.72 -18.54
CA PRO A 159 8.57 -8.40 -19.52
C PRO A 159 7.96 -8.31 -20.93
N ILE A 160 7.37 -7.15 -21.28
CA ILE A 160 6.64 -6.96 -22.54
C ILE A 160 7.58 -6.49 -23.66
N VAL A 161 8.58 -5.66 -23.35
CA VAL A 161 9.45 -5.05 -24.36
C VAL A 161 10.84 -5.69 -24.33
N GLY A 162 11.10 -6.63 -25.26
CA GLY A 162 12.43 -7.23 -25.40
C GLY A 162 12.95 -7.95 -24.15
N GLY A 163 12.06 -8.54 -23.33
CA GLY A 163 12.44 -9.20 -22.08
C GLY A 163 12.65 -8.26 -20.88
N LYS A 164 12.34 -6.97 -21.04
CA LYS A 164 12.36 -5.97 -19.98
C LYS A 164 10.96 -5.52 -19.63
N THR A 165 10.77 -5.07 -18.39
CA THR A 165 9.50 -4.49 -17.94
C THR A 165 9.30 -3.10 -18.58
N LEU A 166 8.09 -2.60 -18.57
CA LEU A 166 7.80 -1.25 -19.05
C LEU A 166 8.44 -0.21 -18.12
N TYR A 167 8.55 -0.49 -16.84
CA TYR A 167 9.26 0.35 -15.89
C TYR A 167 10.76 0.46 -16.26
N ASP A 168 11.43 -0.66 -16.52
CA ASP A 168 12.87 -0.68 -16.89
C ASP A 168 13.17 0.07 -18.20
N THR A 169 12.19 0.07 -19.12
CA THR A 169 12.37 0.72 -20.43
C THR A 169 12.07 2.21 -20.42
N THR A 170 11.09 2.64 -19.63
CA THR A 170 10.60 4.02 -19.64
C THR A 170 11.11 4.85 -18.47
N GLY A 171 11.43 4.20 -17.35
CA GLY A 171 11.76 4.87 -16.08
C GLY A 171 10.58 5.63 -15.46
N ILE A 172 9.35 5.42 -15.99
CA ILE A 172 8.16 6.13 -15.51
C ILE A 172 7.51 5.29 -14.40
N TYR A 173 7.24 5.94 -13.28
CA TYR A 173 6.58 5.30 -12.14
C TYR A 173 5.15 4.91 -12.51
N SER A 174 4.82 3.64 -12.33
CA SER A 174 3.55 2.99 -12.73
C SER A 174 2.30 3.66 -12.16
N LEU A 175 2.39 4.22 -10.94
CA LEU A 175 1.30 4.94 -10.29
C LEU A 175 0.76 6.07 -11.18
N LEU A 176 1.62 6.83 -11.83
CA LEU A 176 1.18 7.98 -12.62
C LEU A 176 0.27 7.55 -13.78
N ILE A 177 0.72 6.60 -14.56
CA ILE A 177 -0.04 6.13 -15.74
C ILE A 177 -1.24 5.31 -15.29
N GLY A 178 -1.07 4.44 -14.28
CA GLY A 178 -2.14 3.64 -13.70
C GLY A 178 -3.29 4.48 -13.13
N PHE A 179 -2.96 5.62 -12.49
CA PHE A 179 -3.96 6.56 -11.99
C PHE A 179 -4.83 7.12 -13.11
N PHE A 180 -4.23 7.64 -14.17
CA PHE A 180 -4.98 8.20 -15.29
C PHE A 180 -5.75 7.15 -16.09
N LEU A 181 -5.21 5.94 -16.22
CA LEU A 181 -5.90 4.83 -16.86
C LEU A 181 -7.14 4.41 -16.07
N SER A 182 -6.99 4.24 -14.75
CA SER A 182 -8.10 3.93 -13.85
C SER A 182 -9.18 5.03 -13.91
N LEU A 183 -8.75 6.30 -13.89
CA LEU A 183 -9.66 7.44 -14.01
C LEU A 183 -10.46 7.39 -15.31
N ALA A 184 -9.78 7.16 -16.44
CA ALA A 184 -10.44 7.01 -17.74
C ALA A 184 -11.42 5.84 -17.77
N CYS A 185 -11.05 4.69 -17.19
CA CYS A 185 -11.95 3.54 -17.08
C CYS A 185 -13.19 3.84 -16.23
N ILE A 186 -13.05 4.54 -15.10
CA ILE A 186 -14.19 4.97 -14.28
C ILE A 186 -15.14 5.84 -15.11
N PHE A 187 -14.60 6.85 -15.81
CA PHE A 187 -15.43 7.74 -16.63
C PHE A 187 -16.16 6.98 -17.74
N VAL A 188 -15.42 6.20 -18.53
CA VAL A 188 -15.99 5.48 -19.67
C VAL A 188 -17.05 4.50 -19.22
N VAL A 189 -16.75 3.64 -18.25
CA VAL A 189 -17.69 2.61 -17.80
C VAL A 189 -18.89 3.23 -17.08
N SER A 190 -18.70 4.27 -16.27
CA SER A 190 -19.83 4.95 -15.62
C SER A 190 -20.75 5.65 -16.61
N LEU A 191 -20.24 6.18 -17.72
CA LEU A 191 -21.04 6.77 -18.78
C LEU A 191 -21.81 5.75 -19.60
N LEU A 192 -21.20 4.58 -19.86
CA LEU A 192 -21.79 3.50 -20.64
C LEU A 192 -22.79 2.65 -19.85
N THR A 193 -22.79 2.75 -18.53
CA THR A 193 -23.66 1.98 -17.64
C THR A 193 -24.77 2.82 -17.03
N LYS A 194 -25.71 2.16 -16.34
CA LYS A 194 -26.87 2.85 -15.71
C LYS A 194 -26.38 3.88 -14.67
N ALA A 195 -27.06 5.00 -14.63
CA ALA A 195 -26.82 6.03 -13.61
C ALA A 195 -26.99 5.48 -12.18
N PRO A 196 -26.34 6.08 -11.17
CA PRO A 196 -26.58 5.75 -9.77
C PRO A 196 -28.06 5.87 -9.42
N SER A 197 -28.51 5.16 -8.37
CA SER A 197 -29.87 5.26 -7.87
C SER A 197 -30.17 6.68 -7.34
N GLN A 198 -31.43 7.06 -7.33
CA GLN A 198 -31.87 8.36 -6.82
C GLN A 198 -31.47 8.55 -5.36
N GLU A 199 -31.50 7.49 -4.57
CA GLU A 199 -31.10 7.48 -3.18
C GLU A 199 -29.63 7.92 -2.99
N ILE A 200 -28.71 7.41 -3.83
CA ILE A 200 -27.28 7.79 -3.82
C ILE A 200 -27.11 9.26 -4.24
N LEU A 201 -27.89 9.71 -5.22
CA LEU A 201 -27.85 11.10 -5.68
C LEU A 201 -28.36 12.08 -4.60
N ASP A 202 -29.38 11.69 -3.86
CA ASP A 202 -29.93 12.48 -2.76
C ASP A 202 -28.93 12.55 -1.58
N GLU A 203 -28.25 11.46 -1.27
CA GLU A 203 -27.16 11.46 -0.28
C GLU A 203 -26.00 12.36 -0.70
N TYR A 204 -25.59 12.29 -1.97
CA TYR A 204 -24.54 13.15 -2.51
C TYR A 204 -24.93 14.65 -2.41
N GLN A 205 -26.17 15.01 -2.68
CA GLN A 205 -26.65 16.37 -2.55
C GLN A 205 -26.65 16.86 -1.10
N LYS A 206 -27.12 16.05 -0.16
CA LYS A 206 -27.09 16.38 1.27
C LYS A 206 -25.68 16.70 1.76
N VAL A 207 -24.67 15.90 1.34
CA VAL A 207 -23.27 16.15 1.73
C VAL A 207 -22.77 17.50 1.19
N ASN A 208 -23.11 17.85 -0.04
CA ASN A 208 -22.73 19.14 -0.62
C ASN A 208 -23.41 20.34 0.05
N GLU A 209 -24.67 20.21 0.47
CA GLU A 209 -25.38 21.25 1.21
C GLU A 209 -24.81 21.53 2.61
N TYR A 210 -24.17 20.53 3.24
CA TYR A 210 -23.46 20.71 4.53
C TYR A 210 -22.11 21.43 4.39
N THR A 211 -21.62 21.59 3.17
CA THR A 211 -20.27 22.15 2.91
C THR A 211 -20.33 23.61 2.47
N GLU A 212 -21.52 24.15 2.18
CA GLU A 212 -21.81 25.57 1.96
C GLU A 212 -22.30 26.25 3.26
#